data_6263ee468b7a06e71380fdba7b85f32c
#
_entry.id   6263ee468b7a06e71380fdba7b85f32c
#
_cell.length_a   1.000
_cell.length_b   1.000
_cell.length_c   1.000
_cell.angle_alpha   90.00
_cell.angle_beta   90.00
_cell.angle_gamma   90.00
#
_symmetry.space_group_name_H-M   'P 1'
#
loop_
_entity.id
_entity.type
_entity.pdbx_description
1 polymer ?
#
loop_
_entity_poly.entity_id
_entity_poly.type
_entity_poly.pdbx_seq_one_letter_code
_entity_poly.pdbx_strand_id
1 'polypeptide(L)'
;EGLGFELPPNMKLLGFVSDEEAKTLMRDCSAFLFPTFYEGFGIPPLEAISAGSKQVVVSDTDVMHEIFGDGVVYVDPNDCNIALSDFPEISEAQVSGLLAKYSWKKSAETLLELLKSMERGADK
;
A
#
# COMPACT_ATOMS: atom_id res chain seq x y z
N GLU A 1 3.00 10.73 24.97
CA GLU A 1 1.62 11.25 24.93
C GLU A 1 0.72 10.10 24.52
N GLY A 2 -0.25 9.74 25.37
CA GLY A 2 -1.15 8.60 25.10
C GLY A 2 -2.13 8.96 23.97
N LEU A 3 -2.65 7.93 23.29
CA LEU A 3 -3.64 8.07 22.20
C LEU A 3 -4.99 8.65 22.65
N GLY A 4 -5.17 8.97 23.96
CA GLY A 4 -6.41 9.47 24.52
C GLY A 4 -7.53 8.43 24.67
N PHE A 5 -7.25 7.15 24.36
CA PHE A 5 -8.15 6.01 24.59
C PHE A 5 -7.33 4.79 24.99
N GLU A 6 -7.98 3.86 25.69
CA GLU A 6 -7.37 2.56 26.03
C GLU A 6 -7.43 1.62 24.83
N LEU A 7 -6.30 0.98 24.53
CA LEU A 7 -6.26 -0.05 23.50
C LEU A 7 -7.00 -1.30 23.95
N PRO A 8 -7.78 -1.94 23.08
CA PRO A 8 -8.33 -3.25 23.35
C PRO A 8 -7.22 -4.26 23.72
N PRO A 9 -7.52 -5.29 24.54
CA PRO A 9 -6.50 -6.23 25.04
C PRO A 9 -5.82 -7.07 23.95
N ASN A 10 -6.43 -7.16 22.75
CA ASN A 10 -5.90 -7.83 21.58
C ASN A 10 -5.11 -6.89 20.65
N MET A 11 -4.95 -5.60 21.00
CA MET A 11 -4.16 -4.63 20.25
C MET A 11 -2.86 -4.29 20.97
N LYS A 12 -1.80 -4.13 20.20
CA LYS A 12 -0.49 -3.71 20.70
C LYS A 12 0.04 -2.55 19.88
N LEU A 13 0.33 -1.43 20.53
CA LEU A 13 1.05 -0.32 19.92
C LEU A 13 2.55 -0.61 19.97
N LEU A 14 3.18 -0.71 18.81
CA LEU A 14 4.60 -1.04 18.73
C LEU A 14 5.49 0.21 18.88
N GLY A 15 4.95 1.40 18.65
CA GLY A 15 5.74 2.63 18.59
C GLY A 15 6.62 2.67 17.33
N PHE A 16 7.80 3.27 17.46
CA PHE A 16 8.77 3.29 16.36
C PHE A 16 9.44 1.90 16.24
N VAL A 17 9.44 1.37 15.03
CA VAL A 17 10.15 0.14 14.65
C VAL A 17 11.13 0.46 13.52
N SER A 18 12.21 -0.31 13.42
CA SER A 18 13.17 -0.18 12.31
C SER A 18 12.54 -0.66 10.99
N ASP A 19 13.11 -0.26 9.85
CA ASP A 19 12.65 -0.68 8.52
C ASP A 19 12.68 -2.21 8.35
N GLU A 20 13.66 -2.89 8.95
CA GLU A 20 13.77 -4.35 8.90
C GLU A 20 12.67 -5.03 9.73
N GLU A 21 12.38 -4.49 10.91
CA GLU A 21 11.27 -4.97 11.74
C GLU A 21 9.94 -4.73 11.06
N ALA A 22 9.72 -3.55 10.46
CA ALA A 22 8.50 -3.24 9.71
C ALA A 22 8.29 -4.22 8.55
N LYS A 23 9.33 -4.48 7.75
CA LYS A 23 9.28 -5.47 6.65
C LYS A 23 8.98 -6.87 7.15
N THR A 24 9.57 -7.27 8.28
CA THR A 24 9.32 -8.59 8.88
C THR A 24 7.87 -8.70 9.36
N LEU A 25 7.35 -7.67 10.02
CA LEU A 25 5.94 -7.62 10.45
C LEU A 25 4.98 -7.67 9.25
N MET A 26 5.25 -6.90 8.20
CA MET A 26 4.46 -6.91 6.97
C MET A 26 4.46 -8.27 6.27
N ARG A 27 5.61 -8.95 6.21
CA ARG A 27 5.74 -10.28 5.59
C ARG A 27 5.03 -11.37 6.39
N ASP A 28 5.18 -11.36 7.70
CA ASP A 28 4.78 -12.46 8.57
C ASP A 28 3.37 -12.29 9.17
N CYS A 29 2.70 -11.15 8.91
CA CYS A 29 1.32 -10.95 9.34
C CYS A 29 0.33 -11.81 8.52
N SER A 30 -0.78 -12.18 9.13
CA SER A 30 -1.88 -12.85 8.43
C SER A 30 -2.54 -11.94 7.41
N ALA A 31 -2.65 -10.64 7.71
CA ALA A 31 -3.11 -9.61 6.80
C ALA A 31 -2.52 -8.25 7.20
N PHE A 32 -2.20 -7.44 6.21
CA PHE A 32 -1.85 -6.03 6.37
C PHE A 32 -3.09 -5.18 6.13
N LEU A 33 -3.48 -4.36 7.12
CA LEU A 33 -4.70 -3.55 7.07
C LEU A 33 -4.35 -2.06 6.93
N PHE A 34 -4.95 -1.40 5.94
CA PHE A 34 -4.74 0.03 5.68
C PHE A 34 -6.07 0.75 5.40
N PRO A 35 -6.97 0.85 6.37
CA PRO A 35 -8.29 1.48 6.22
C PRO A 35 -8.19 3.01 6.38
N THR A 36 -7.80 3.71 5.33
CA THR A 36 -7.65 5.17 5.31
C THR A 36 -8.84 5.84 4.64
N PHE A 37 -9.20 7.06 5.04
CA PHE A 37 -10.25 7.84 4.39
C PHE A 37 -9.76 8.65 3.20
N TYR A 38 -8.47 8.94 3.16
CA TYR A 38 -7.88 9.76 2.10
C TYR A 38 -6.40 9.39 1.90
N GLU A 39 -6.04 9.13 0.65
CA GLU A 39 -4.66 8.85 0.25
C GLU A 39 -4.36 9.44 -1.12
N GLY A 40 -3.08 9.77 -1.34
CA GLY A 40 -2.59 10.16 -2.67
C GLY A 40 -2.10 8.98 -3.50
N PHE A 41 -1.54 7.94 -2.84
CA PHE A 41 -1.00 6.76 -3.51
C PHE A 41 -1.15 5.47 -2.68
N GLY A 42 -0.85 5.48 -1.39
CA GLY A 42 -0.86 4.27 -0.56
C GLY A 42 0.47 3.50 -0.64
N ILE A 43 1.58 4.17 -0.32
CA ILE A 43 2.91 3.53 -0.28
C ILE A 43 2.95 2.34 0.70
N PRO A 44 2.43 2.42 1.95
CA PRO A 44 2.51 1.31 2.88
C PRO A 44 1.89 -0.02 2.40
N PRO A 45 0.71 -0.04 1.75
CA PRO A 45 0.20 -1.26 1.13
C PRO A 45 1.12 -1.84 0.05
N LEU A 46 1.75 -0.99 -0.77
CA LEU A 46 2.70 -1.44 -1.78
C LEU A 46 3.97 -2.02 -1.15
N GLU A 47 4.45 -1.44 -0.05
CA GLU A 47 5.56 -1.97 0.74
C GLU A 47 5.22 -3.33 1.35
N ALA A 48 4.01 -3.49 1.89
CA ALA A 48 3.54 -4.76 2.43
C ALA A 48 3.50 -5.86 1.35
N ILE A 49 2.98 -5.56 0.16
CA ILE A 49 3.01 -6.49 -0.99
C ILE A 49 4.46 -6.83 -1.37
N SER A 50 5.33 -5.84 -1.44
CA SER A 50 6.75 -6.03 -1.77
C SER A 50 7.49 -6.84 -0.70
N ALA A 51 7.12 -6.72 0.55
CA ALA A 51 7.67 -7.51 1.66
C ALA A 51 7.20 -8.96 1.64
N GLY A 52 6.12 -9.29 0.93
CA GLY A 52 5.56 -10.63 0.82
C GLY A 52 4.34 -10.88 1.69
N SER A 53 3.62 -9.82 2.09
CA SER A 53 2.34 -9.96 2.78
C SER A 53 1.36 -10.74 1.91
N LYS A 54 0.74 -11.77 2.47
CA LYS A 54 -0.16 -12.66 1.73
C LYS A 54 -1.54 -12.05 1.47
N GLN A 55 -1.94 -11.16 2.35
CA GLN A 55 -3.23 -10.49 2.27
C GLN A 55 -3.06 -9.01 2.62
N VAL A 56 -3.50 -8.13 1.73
CA VAL A 56 -3.46 -6.67 1.94
C VAL A 56 -4.86 -6.12 1.77
N VAL A 57 -5.34 -5.44 2.80
CA VAL A 57 -6.69 -4.88 2.87
C VAL A 57 -6.58 -3.37 2.88
N VAL A 58 -7.24 -2.71 1.96
CA VAL A 58 -7.25 -1.25 1.79
C VAL A 58 -8.68 -0.71 1.75
N SER A 59 -8.82 0.59 1.90
CA SER A 59 -10.13 1.24 1.74
C SER A 59 -10.63 1.15 0.31
N ASP A 60 -11.95 0.96 0.16
CA ASP A 60 -12.65 1.01 -1.13
C ASP A 60 -12.77 2.47 -1.59
N THR A 61 -11.74 2.93 -2.30
CA THR A 61 -11.64 4.28 -2.86
C THR A 61 -11.09 4.25 -4.27
N ASP A 62 -11.44 5.25 -5.09
CA ASP A 62 -11.00 5.34 -6.48
C ASP A 62 -9.47 5.28 -6.62
N VAL A 63 -8.74 5.95 -5.72
CA VAL A 63 -7.27 5.94 -5.73
C VAL A 63 -6.72 4.54 -5.49
N MET A 64 -7.27 3.80 -4.53
CA MET A 64 -6.82 2.44 -4.24
C MET A 64 -7.12 1.50 -5.41
N HIS A 65 -8.27 1.64 -6.06
CA HIS A 65 -8.59 0.88 -7.26
C HIS A 65 -7.65 1.20 -8.44
N GLU A 66 -7.33 2.47 -8.67
CA GLU A 66 -6.39 2.89 -9.71
C GLU A 66 -5.00 2.27 -9.52
N ILE A 67 -4.53 2.22 -8.26
CA ILE A 67 -3.18 1.78 -7.94
C ILE A 67 -3.09 0.27 -7.88
N PHE A 68 -3.98 -0.40 -7.14
CA PHE A 68 -3.85 -1.80 -6.79
C PHE A 68 -4.66 -2.75 -7.68
N GLY A 69 -5.69 -2.26 -8.38
CA GLY A 69 -6.55 -3.12 -9.23
C GLY A 69 -7.06 -4.34 -8.47
N ASP A 70 -6.84 -5.54 -8.99
CA ASP A 70 -7.27 -6.80 -8.37
C ASP A 70 -6.24 -7.36 -7.36
N GLY A 71 -5.20 -6.60 -7.02
CA GLY A 71 -4.08 -7.07 -6.19
C GLY A 71 -4.29 -6.94 -4.68
N VAL A 72 -5.45 -6.48 -4.21
CA VAL A 72 -5.75 -6.24 -2.79
C VAL A 72 -7.22 -6.51 -2.49
N VAL A 73 -7.55 -6.54 -1.21
CA VAL A 73 -8.94 -6.61 -0.72
C VAL A 73 -9.44 -5.19 -0.42
N TYR A 74 -10.64 -4.87 -0.85
CA TYR A 74 -11.28 -3.57 -0.63
C TYR A 74 -12.33 -3.65 0.46
N VAL A 75 -12.33 -2.67 1.37
CA VAL A 75 -13.31 -2.57 2.46
C VAL A 75 -13.78 -1.12 2.63
N ASP A 76 -15.04 -0.95 3.02
CA ASP A 76 -15.53 0.37 3.44
C ASP A 76 -14.80 0.79 4.73
N PRO A 77 -14.06 1.91 4.74
CA PRO A 77 -13.36 2.36 5.94
C PRO A 77 -14.30 2.74 7.11
N ASN A 78 -15.60 2.91 6.83
CA ASN A 78 -16.60 3.14 7.87
C ASN A 78 -17.18 1.83 8.43
N ASP A 79 -17.01 0.71 7.72
CA ASP A 79 -17.45 -0.62 8.16
C ASP A 79 -16.33 -1.64 7.97
N CYS A 80 -15.42 -1.70 8.93
CA CYS A 80 -14.33 -2.67 8.96
C CYS A 80 -14.72 -4.00 9.65
N ASN A 81 -16.00 -4.32 9.73
CA ASN A 81 -16.46 -5.60 10.26
C ASN A 81 -16.31 -6.71 9.20
N ILE A 82 -15.08 -7.15 9.01
CA ILE A 82 -14.69 -8.14 8.01
C ILE A 82 -14.11 -9.39 8.66
N ALA A 83 -14.36 -10.56 8.08
CA ALA A 83 -13.64 -11.78 8.40
C ALA A 83 -12.54 -12.00 7.35
N LEU A 84 -11.27 -11.96 7.77
CA LEU A 84 -10.12 -12.10 6.86
C LEU A 84 -10.14 -13.44 6.11
N SER A 85 -10.77 -14.48 6.69
CA SER A 85 -10.97 -15.77 6.04
C SER A 85 -11.83 -15.73 4.78
N ASP A 86 -12.62 -14.69 4.59
CA ASP A 86 -13.55 -14.57 3.46
C ASP A 86 -12.85 -14.04 2.20
N PHE A 87 -11.60 -13.62 2.32
CA PHE A 87 -10.83 -13.03 1.24
C PHE A 87 -9.67 -13.93 0.79
N PRO A 88 -9.41 -13.99 -0.53
CA PRO A 88 -8.29 -14.78 -1.06
C PRO A 88 -6.94 -14.16 -0.71
N GLU A 89 -5.90 -14.98 -0.66
CA GLU A 89 -4.52 -14.51 -0.67
C GLU A 89 -4.17 -13.93 -2.05
N ILE A 90 -3.25 -12.95 -2.06
CA ILE A 90 -2.74 -12.37 -3.30
C ILE A 90 -1.88 -13.40 -4.02
N SER A 91 -2.14 -13.63 -5.30
CA SER A 91 -1.34 -14.54 -6.12
C SER A 91 0.02 -13.93 -6.52
N GLU A 92 1.02 -14.77 -6.75
CA GLU A 92 2.34 -14.32 -7.24
C GLU A 92 2.25 -13.53 -8.56
N ALA A 93 1.31 -13.87 -9.44
CA ALA A 93 1.09 -13.16 -10.69
C ALA A 93 0.57 -11.73 -10.45
N GLN A 94 -0.36 -11.54 -9.50
CA GLN A 94 -0.85 -10.22 -9.12
C GLN A 94 0.25 -9.38 -8.49
N VAL A 95 1.04 -9.96 -7.56
CA VAL A 95 2.20 -9.30 -6.95
C VAL A 95 3.18 -8.85 -8.03
N SER A 96 3.60 -9.74 -8.91
CA SER A 96 4.57 -9.43 -9.96
C SER A 96 4.07 -8.36 -10.93
N GLY A 97 2.81 -8.43 -11.34
CA GLY A 97 2.18 -7.44 -12.21
C GLY A 97 2.12 -6.06 -11.56
N LEU A 98 1.73 -5.99 -10.29
CA LEU A 98 1.65 -4.74 -9.56
C LEU A 98 3.02 -4.11 -9.34
N LEU A 99 4.01 -4.86 -8.88
CA LEU A 99 5.37 -4.36 -8.65
C LEU A 99 6.07 -3.92 -9.95
N ALA A 100 5.78 -4.56 -11.08
CA ALA A 100 6.29 -4.14 -12.38
C ALA A 100 5.68 -2.81 -12.88
N LYS A 101 4.49 -2.45 -12.42
CA LYS A 101 3.80 -1.20 -12.77
C LYS A 101 4.51 0.02 -12.16
N TYR A 102 5.09 -0.12 -10.95
CA TYR A 102 5.67 0.98 -10.18
C TYR A 102 7.17 0.81 -9.97
N SER A 103 7.94 1.80 -10.42
CA SER A 103 9.40 1.82 -10.32
C SER A 103 9.89 3.25 -10.22
N TRP A 104 10.64 3.56 -9.17
CA TRP A 104 11.29 4.86 -8.99
C TRP A 104 12.18 5.22 -10.20
N LYS A 105 12.89 4.23 -10.75
CA LYS A 105 13.73 4.43 -11.94
C LYS A 105 12.88 4.87 -13.14
N LYS A 106 11.79 4.15 -13.43
CA LYS A 106 10.88 4.50 -14.54
C LYS A 106 10.24 5.87 -14.34
N SER A 107 9.84 6.19 -13.12
CA SER A 107 9.28 7.52 -12.79
C SER A 107 10.29 8.64 -13.02
N ALA A 108 11.54 8.43 -12.60
CA ALA A 108 12.61 9.40 -12.81
C ALA A 108 12.96 9.57 -14.30
N GLU A 109 13.00 8.48 -15.08
CA GLU A 109 13.22 8.52 -16.54
C GLU A 109 12.09 9.29 -17.23
N THR A 110 10.84 9.02 -16.90
CA THR A 110 9.66 9.73 -17.45
C THR A 110 9.72 11.24 -17.13
N LEU A 111 10.04 11.58 -15.89
CA LEU A 111 10.18 12.99 -15.48
C LEU A 111 11.31 13.68 -16.26
N LEU A 112 12.46 13.02 -16.41
CA LEU A 112 13.59 13.56 -17.16
C LEU A 112 13.24 13.81 -18.62
N GLU A 113 12.53 12.90 -19.26
CA GLU A 113 12.06 13.08 -20.65
C GLU A 113 11.09 14.25 -20.77
N LEU A 114 10.17 14.40 -19.82
CA LEU A 114 9.25 15.53 -19.78
C LEU A 114 10.01 16.85 -19.68
N LEU A 115 10.95 16.97 -18.75
CA LEU A 115 11.76 18.19 -18.57
C LEU A 115 12.54 18.54 -19.83
N LYS A 116 13.19 17.57 -20.48
CA LYS A 116 13.89 17.78 -21.75
C LYS A 116 12.96 18.20 -22.89
N SER A 117 11.72 17.74 -22.88
CA SER A 117 10.73 18.16 -23.88
C SER A 117 10.31 19.61 -23.71
N MET A 118 10.20 20.06 -22.45
CA MET A 118 9.86 21.44 -22.12
C MET A 118 10.97 22.42 -22.51
N GLU A 119 12.24 22.09 -22.27
CA GLU A 119 13.40 22.91 -22.72
C GLU A 119 13.40 23.09 -24.25
N ARG A 120 13.17 22.00 -25.01
CA ARG A 120 13.09 22.07 -26.48
C ARG A 120 11.90 22.86 -27.01
N GLY A 121 10.85 23.02 -26.22
CA GLY A 121 9.68 23.82 -26.57
C GLY A 121 9.83 25.31 -26.25
N ALA A 122 10.73 25.67 -25.32
CA ALA A 122 11.00 27.05 -24.93
C ALA A 122 11.90 27.83 -25.93
N ASP A 123 12.57 27.11 -26.84
CA ASP A 123 13.46 27.71 -27.88
C ASP A 123 12.72 28.04 -29.20
N LYS A 124 11.40 28.05 -29.18
CA LYS A 124 10.55 28.46 -30.31
C LYS A 124 9.70 29.70 -29.95
#